data_fdc2cf18933170cd2faa37905f69bcd7
#
_entry.id   fdc2cf18933170cd2faa37905f69bcd7
#
_cell.length_a   1.000
_cell.length_b   1.000
_cell.length_c   1.000
_cell.angle_alpha   90.00
_cell.angle_beta   90.00
_cell.angle_gamma   90.00
#
_symmetry.space_group_name_H-M   'P 1'
#
loop_
_entity.id
_entity.type
_entity.pdbx_description
1 polymer ?
#
loop_
_entity_poly.entity_id
_entity_poly.type
_entity_poly.pdbx_seq_one_letter_code
_entity_poly.pdbx_strand_id
1 'polypeptide(L)'
;RYIRRQRQMCIRDSPATVEMSTPNIHADQIEWMGNNFSNRKRVILSLHPHNDRGTAIAATELGLMAGADRVEGTLFGNGERTGNVDLVTLGLNLFTQGINPNIDFSKINDLIDTAEFCTRLPVHQRHPYAGTLVHTAFSGSHQDAIRKGMDNMEKSPSKKWAVPYLPIDPADIGRTYEAIIRVNSQSGKGGTAWLLESDYQIRLPKGAEVELSSKVQKIADETGNEITSDVIWQTFVENFILQKPFQLIDFIVEGANRENNLEIINAKISFNNKVH
;
A
#
# COMPACT_ATOMS: atom_id res chain seq x y z
N ARG A 1 16.84 -42.79 12.24
CA ARG A 1 17.13 -42.56 13.68
C ARG A 1 18.12 -41.43 13.91
N TYR A 2 19.14 -41.27 13.05
CA TYR A 2 20.15 -40.21 13.20
C TYR A 2 19.61 -38.82 12.92
N ILE A 3 18.74 -38.66 11.91
CA ILE A 3 18.11 -37.38 11.53
C ILE A 3 17.11 -36.90 12.61
N ARG A 4 16.39 -37.83 13.27
CA ARG A 4 15.48 -37.49 14.37
C ARG A 4 16.21 -36.99 15.62
N ARG A 5 17.38 -37.52 15.94
CA ARG A 5 18.21 -37.07 17.08
C ARG A 5 18.82 -35.70 16.83
N GLN A 6 19.26 -35.40 15.60
CA GLN A 6 19.77 -34.06 15.26
C GLN A 6 18.70 -32.99 15.36
N ARG A 7 17.45 -33.26 14.92
CA ARG A 7 16.34 -32.32 15.02
C ARG A 7 15.94 -31.99 16.46
N GLN A 8 16.00 -32.93 17.38
CA GLN A 8 15.65 -32.73 18.78
C GLN A 8 16.69 -32.00 19.63
N MET A 9 17.97 -32.02 19.19
CA MET A 9 19.09 -31.44 19.99
C MET A 9 19.41 -29.99 19.61
N CYS A 10 18.86 -29.44 18.54
CA CYS A 10 19.34 -28.19 17.96
C CYS A 10 18.43 -26.99 18.15
N ILE A 11 17.18 -27.18 18.55
CA ILE A 11 16.22 -26.08 18.69
C ILE A 11 15.90 -25.85 20.16
N ARG A 12 16.09 -24.62 20.62
CA ARG A 12 15.63 -24.12 21.91
C ARG A 12 14.59 -23.06 21.66
N ASP A 13 13.34 -23.46 21.84
CA ASP A 13 12.19 -22.55 21.82
C ASP A 13 12.17 -21.70 23.09
N SER A 14 11.98 -20.39 22.92
CA SER A 14 11.93 -19.42 23.99
C SER A 14 10.58 -18.69 23.92
N PRO A 15 9.51 -19.27 24.49
CA PRO A 15 8.19 -18.66 24.46
C PRO A 15 8.11 -17.45 25.38
N ALA A 16 7.62 -16.33 24.87
CA ALA A 16 7.18 -15.16 25.66
C ALA A 16 5.67 -15.21 25.79
N THR A 17 5.17 -16.13 26.65
CA THR A 17 3.79 -16.63 26.66
C THR A 17 2.74 -15.54 26.89
N VAL A 18 3.03 -14.51 27.70
CA VAL A 18 2.11 -13.41 28.00
C VAL A 18 2.80 -12.04 27.86
N GLU A 19 3.90 -12.01 27.17
CA GLU A 19 4.64 -10.80 26.84
C GLU A 19 4.88 -9.87 28.06
N MET A 20 5.33 -10.45 29.19
CA MET A 20 5.49 -9.73 30.47
C MET A 20 6.55 -8.64 30.40
N SER A 21 7.64 -8.85 29.65
CA SER A 21 8.73 -7.89 29.51
C SER A 21 8.48 -6.92 28.36
N THR A 22 9.12 -5.76 28.46
CA THR A 22 9.22 -4.83 27.31
C THR A 22 10.15 -5.42 26.24
N PRO A 23 10.02 -5.00 24.94
CA PRO A 23 10.82 -5.55 23.85
C PRO A 23 12.34 -5.51 24.08
N ASN A 24 12.86 -4.41 24.66
CA ASN A 24 14.28 -4.28 24.99
C ASN A 24 14.72 -5.26 26.06
N ILE A 25 13.94 -5.44 27.15
CA ILE A 25 14.24 -6.41 28.20
C ILE A 25 14.20 -7.83 27.65
N HIS A 26 13.24 -8.14 26.76
CA HIS A 26 13.20 -9.43 26.08
C HIS A 26 14.48 -9.67 25.27
N ALA A 27 14.93 -8.67 24.51
CA ALA A 27 16.18 -8.75 23.74
C ALA A 27 17.39 -8.98 24.64
N ASP A 28 17.50 -8.26 25.78
CA ASP A 28 18.57 -8.45 26.77
C ASP A 28 18.60 -9.91 27.30
N GLN A 29 17.42 -10.50 27.52
CA GLN A 29 17.31 -11.92 27.92
C GLN A 29 17.80 -12.86 26.83
N ILE A 30 17.46 -12.59 25.56
CA ILE A 30 17.91 -13.40 24.43
C ILE A 30 19.43 -13.29 24.23
N GLU A 31 19.97 -12.09 24.34
CA GLU A 31 21.42 -11.87 24.27
C GLU A 31 22.14 -12.61 25.41
N TRP A 32 21.62 -12.48 26.64
CA TRP A 32 22.16 -13.18 27.78
C TRP A 32 22.14 -14.70 27.59
N MET A 33 21.02 -15.27 27.10
CA MET A 33 20.90 -16.70 26.78
C MET A 33 21.94 -17.12 25.73
N GLY A 34 22.05 -16.34 24.63
CA GLY A 34 23.00 -16.56 23.56
C GLY A 34 24.46 -16.61 24.08
N ASN A 35 24.81 -15.74 25.00
CA ASN A 35 26.13 -15.62 25.59
C ASN A 35 26.45 -16.72 26.62
N ASN A 36 25.40 -17.29 27.26
CA ASN A 36 25.57 -18.26 28.34
C ASN A 36 25.34 -19.74 27.93
N PHE A 37 24.90 -20.00 26.70
CA PHE A 37 24.83 -21.36 26.20
C PHE A 37 26.22 -21.93 25.97
N SER A 38 26.59 -23.02 26.64
CA SER A 38 27.89 -23.68 26.54
C SER A 38 28.25 -24.11 25.12
N ASN A 39 27.30 -24.36 24.26
CA ASN A 39 27.45 -24.78 22.87
C ASN A 39 26.59 -23.94 21.92
N ARG A 40 26.67 -22.63 22.01
CA ARG A 40 25.79 -21.69 21.24
C ARG A 40 25.74 -22.04 19.74
N LYS A 41 26.89 -22.39 19.14
CA LYS A 41 26.99 -22.74 17.70
C LYS A 41 26.25 -24.02 17.29
N ARG A 42 25.85 -24.86 18.25
CA ARG A 42 25.12 -26.11 18.02
C ARG A 42 23.64 -26.01 18.38
N VAL A 43 23.18 -24.84 18.83
CA VAL A 43 21.83 -24.58 19.27
C VAL A 43 21.20 -23.53 18.35
N ILE A 44 20.02 -23.82 17.84
CA ILE A 44 19.15 -22.83 17.18
C ILE A 44 18.28 -22.21 18.26
N LEU A 45 18.50 -20.94 18.57
CA LEU A 45 17.68 -20.18 19.51
C LEU A 45 16.48 -19.64 18.72
N SER A 46 15.30 -20.19 19.02
CA SER A 46 14.05 -19.84 18.36
C SER A 46 13.18 -18.98 19.27
N LEU A 47 12.67 -17.86 18.77
CA LEU A 47 11.75 -17.01 19.49
C LEU A 47 10.30 -17.42 19.18
N HIS A 48 9.47 -17.41 20.21
CA HIS A 48 8.03 -17.71 20.12
C HIS A 48 7.22 -16.66 20.89
N PRO A 49 7.15 -15.41 20.41
CA PRO A 49 6.44 -14.35 21.10
C PRO A 49 4.93 -14.42 20.88
N HIS A 50 4.19 -14.16 21.97
CA HIS A 50 2.78 -13.79 21.93
C HIS A 50 2.64 -12.26 21.84
N ASN A 51 1.43 -11.77 21.60
CA ASN A 51 1.15 -10.36 21.36
C ASN A 51 0.26 -9.71 22.43
N ASP A 52 0.38 -10.16 23.68
CA ASP A 52 -0.48 -9.73 24.78
C ASP A 52 -0.35 -8.25 25.13
N ARG A 53 0.80 -7.63 24.82
CA ARG A 53 1.04 -6.18 24.97
C ARG A 53 0.94 -5.41 23.65
N GLY A 54 0.72 -6.11 22.50
CA GLY A 54 0.75 -5.50 21.19
C GLY A 54 2.16 -5.14 20.69
N THR A 55 3.22 -5.71 21.29
CA THR A 55 4.62 -5.39 20.96
C THR A 55 5.41 -6.58 20.42
N ALA A 56 4.73 -7.68 20.06
CA ALA A 56 5.38 -8.92 19.61
C ALA A 56 6.34 -8.70 18.42
N ILE A 57 5.97 -7.86 17.45
CA ILE A 57 6.84 -7.54 16.30
C ILE A 57 8.14 -6.89 16.80
N ALA A 58 8.04 -5.81 17.61
CA ALA A 58 9.20 -5.11 18.12
C ALA A 58 10.09 -6.01 18.99
N ALA A 59 9.47 -6.85 19.85
CA ALA A 59 10.21 -7.81 20.67
C ALA A 59 10.95 -8.84 19.82
N THR A 60 10.34 -9.27 18.72
CA THR A 60 10.95 -10.24 17.80
C THR A 60 12.09 -9.63 16.99
N GLU A 61 11.89 -8.43 16.43
CA GLU A 61 12.97 -7.73 15.71
C GLU A 61 14.18 -7.49 16.60
N LEU A 62 13.98 -6.98 17.80
CA LEU A 62 15.07 -6.78 18.78
C LEU A 62 15.70 -8.10 19.22
N GLY A 63 14.91 -9.17 19.39
CA GLY A 63 15.40 -10.48 19.72
C GLY A 63 16.27 -11.11 18.61
N LEU A 64 15.92 -10.89 17.33
CA LEU A 64 16.77 -11.26 16.19
C LEU A 64 18.08 -10.46 16.20
N MET A 65 18.02 -9.15 16.46
CA MET A 65 19.22 -8.31 16.61
C MET A 65 20.10 -8.75 17.81
N ALA A 66 19.48 -9.28 18.86
CA ALA A 66 20.16 -9.84 20.03
C ALA A 66 20.75 -11.25 19.79
N GLY A 67 20.64 -11.80 18.59
CA GLY A 67 21.29 -13.03 18.16
C GLY A 67 20.42 -14.28 18.18
N ALA A 68 19.11 -14.16 18.15
CA ALA A 68 18.24 -15.30 17.86
C ALA A 68 18.43 -15.76 16.40
N ASP A 69 18.24 -17.05 16.15
CA ASP A 69 18.47 -17.66 14.84
C ASP A 69 17.17 -17.89 14.07
N ARG A 70 16.03 -17.99 14.76
CA ARG A 70 14.74 -18.36 14.19
C ARG A 70 13.58 -17.71 14.94
N VAL A 71 12.48 -17.56 14.26
CA VAL A 71 11.20 -17.11 14.83
C VAL A 71 10.10 -18.11 14.54
N GLU A 72 9.23 -18.32 15.50
CA GLU A 72 7.98 -19.05 15.39
C GLU A 72 6.83 -18.07 15.58
N GLY A 73 5.90 -18.06 14.67
CA GLY A 73 4.73 -17.19 14.70
C GLY A 73 3.63 -17.74 13.82
N THR A 74 2.63 -16.91 13.52
CA THR A 74 1.47 -17.31 12.74
C THR A 74 1.17 -16.30 11.64
N LEU A 75 0.45 -16.72 10.61
CA LEU A 75 -0.06 -15.79 9.60
C LEU A 75 -1.07 -14.86 10.26
N PHE A 76 -0.86 -13.55 10.03
CA PHE A 76 -1.71 -12.47 10.53
C PHE A 76 -1.88 -12.46 12.06
N GLY A 77 -0.92 -13.05 12.78
CA GLY A 77 -0.92 -13.03 14.24
C GLY A 77 -1.97 -13.92 14.91
N ASN A 78 -2.60 -14.86 14.20
CA ASN A 78 -3.59 -15.76 14.79
C ASN A 78 -2.98 -16.57 15.96
N GLY A 79 -3.78 -16.85 16.98
CA GLY A 79 -3.34 -17.65 18.13
C GLY A 79 -4.23 -17.43 19.35
N GLU A 80 -3.80 -17.97 20.47
CA GLU A 80 -4.51 -17.82 21.74
C GLU A 80 -4.48 -16.36 22.23
N ARG A 81 -5.55 -15.94 22.90
CA ARG A 81 -5.75 -14.60 23.46
C ARG A 81 -5.63 -13.50 22.39
N THR A 82 -4.54 -12.74 22.40
CA THR A 82 -4.22 -11.68 21.43
C THR A 82 -3.43 -12.19 20.23
N GLY A 83 -3.10 -13.48 20.20
CA GLY A 83 -2.35 -14.13 19.14
C GLY A 83 -0.84 -14.19 19.38
N ASN A 84 -0.13 -14.58 18.33
CA ASN A 84 1.31 -14.71 18.28
C ASN A 84 1.92 -13.56 17.45
N VAL A 85 3.26 -13.53 17.37
CA VAL A 85 3.91 -12.64 16.41
C VAL A 85 3.41 -12.93 14.99
N ASP A 86 3.05 -11.89 14.29
CA ASP A 86 2.59 -11.97 12.90
C ASP A 86 3.76 -12.12 11.94
N LEU A 87 3.87 -13.27 11.30
CA LEU A 87 4.95 -13.57 10.35
C LEU A 87 4.86 -12.75 9.07
N VAL A 88 3.67 -12.30 8.67
CA VAL A 88 3.51 -11.45 7.48
C VAL A 88 4.11 -10.07 7.75
N THR A 89 3.73 -9.43 8.83
CA THR A 89 4.29 -8.14 9.22
C THR A 89 5.80 -8.23 9.47
N LEU A 90 6.23 -9.22 10.24
CA LEU A 90 7.67 -9.41 10.55
C LEU A 90 8.50 -9.63 9.28
N GLY A 91 8.04 -10.53 8.40
CA GLY A 91 8.77 -10.84 7.17
C GLY A 91 8.87 -9.65 6.22
N LEU A 92 7.79 -8.88 6.09
CA LEU A 92 7.80 -7.68 5.25
C LEU A 92 8.58 -6.52 5.89
N ASN A 93 8.61 -6.40 7.22
CA ASN A 93 9.52 -5.47 7.90
C ASN A 93 10.99 -5.79 7.57
N LEU A 94 11.39 -7.06 7.65
CA LEU A 94 12.74 -7.49 7.28
C LEU A 94 13.03 -7.20 5.79
N PHE A 95 12.08 -7.50 4.91
CA PHE A 95 12.21 -7.23 3.48
C PHE A 95 12.43 -5.74 3.18
N THR A 96 11.69 -4.84 3.82
CA THR A 96 11.86 -3.39 3.64
C THR A 96 13.21 -2.87 4.16
N GLN A 97 13.88 -3.61 5.04
CA GLN A 97 15.25 -3.33 5.49
C GLN A 97 16.32 -4.03 4.64
N GLY A 98 15.94 -4.67 3.54
CA GLY A 98 16.85 -5.37 2.64
C GLY A 98 17.28 -6.76 3.14
N ILE A 99 16.59 -7.33 4.12
CA ILE A 99 16.84 -8.67 4.66
C ILE A 99 15.82 -9.63 4.04
N ASN A 100 16.29 -10.62 3.30
CA ASN A 100 15.40 -11.64 2.75
C ASN A 100 14.88 -12.56 3.85
N PRO A 101 13.56 -12.57 4.13
CA PRO A 101 12.96 -13.44 5.16
C PRO A 101 12.88 -14.91 4.73
N ASN A 102 13.24 -15.25 3.48
CA ASN A 102 13.05 -16.55 2.85
C ASN A 102 11.60 -17.05 2.85
N ILE A 103 10.66 -16.11 2.81
CA ILE A 103 9.21 -16.33 2.69
C ILE A 103 8.73 -15.51 1.50
N ASP A 104 7.89 -16.11 0.67
CA ASP A 104 7.29 -15.45 -0.50
C ASP A 104 5.92 -14.86 -0.12
N PHE A 105 5.82 -13.54 -0.21
CA PHE A 105 4.58 -12.79 0.00
C PHE A 105 4.00 -12.19 -1.29
N SER A 106 4.53 -12.59 -2.47
CA SER A 106 4.11 -12.03 -3.77
C SER A 106 2.63 -12.29 -4.11
N LYS A 107 1.95 -13.12 -3.34
CA LYS A 107 0.52 -13.42 -3.46
C LYS A 107 -0.20 -13.21 -2.13
N ILE A 108 -0.08 -12.01 -1.57
CA ILE A 108 -0.61 -11.73 -0.22
C ILE A 108 -2.12 -11.96 -0.11
N ASN A 109 -2.89 -11.73 -1.17
CA ASN A 109 -4.34 -11.96 -1.17
C ASN A 109 -4.68 -13.45 -1.02
N ASP A 110 -3.94 -14.36 -1.69
CA ASP A 110 -4.15 -15.80 -1.52
C ASP A 110 -3.88 -16.25 -0.08
N LEU A 111 -2.91 -15.62 0.60
CA LEU A 111 -2.61 -15.87 2.01
C LEU A 111 -3.74 -15.37 2.92
N ILE A 112 -4.30 -14.19 2.63
CA ILE A 112 -5.45 -13.63 3.34
C ILE A 112 -6.64 -14.58 3.22
N ASP A 113 -7.03 -14.93 2.00
CA ASP A 113 -8.17 -15.80 1.72
C ASP A 113 -8.03 -17.16 2.42
N THR A 114 -6.82 -17.74 2.38
CA THR A 114 -6.52 -18.99 3.06
C THR A 114 -6.63 -18.88 4.57
N ALA A 115 -6.07 -17.82 5.16
CA ALA A 115 -6.12 -17.60 6.60
C ALA A 115 -7.55 -17.37 7.09
N GLU A 116 -8.33 -16.53 6.39
CA GLU A 116 -9.74 -16.26 6.71
C GLU A 116 -10.61 -17.51 6.56
N PHE A 117 -10.37 -18.31 5.51
CA PHE A 117 -11.07 -19.58 5.33
C PHE A 117 -10.81 -20.56 6.49
N CYS A 118 -9.53 -20.69 6.90
CA CYS A 118 -9.15 -21.63 7.96
C CYS A 118 -9.56 -21.17 9.35
N THR A 119 -9.41 -19.88 9.65
CA THR A 119 -9.63 -19.34 10.99
C THR A 119 -11.05 -18.85 11.22
N ARG A 120 -11.79 -18.54 10.15
CA ARG A 120 -13.08 -17.84 10.16
C ARG A 120 -13.02 -16.44 10.80
N LEU A 121 -11.85 -15.84 10.83
CA LEU A 121 -11.62 -14.49 11.33
C LEU A 121 -11.09 -13.63 10.18
N PRO A 122 -11.66 -12.43 9.96
CA PRO A 122 -11.18 -11.53 8.91
C PRO A 122 -9.83 -10.93 9.29
N VAL A 123 -8.97 -10.72 8.29
CA VAL A 123 -7.76 -9.92 8.44
C VAL A 123 -8.17 -8.45 8.60
N HIS A 124 -7.62 -7.79 9.61
CA HIS A 124 -8.01 -6.43 9.92
C HIS A 124 -7.70 -5.47 8.75
N GLN A 125 -8.64 -4.59 8.40
CA GLN A 125 -8.52 -3.67 7.26
C GLN A 125 -7.29 -2.76 7.33
N ARG A 126 -6.74 -2.49 8.52
CA ARG A 126 -5.52 -1.72 8.76
C ARG A 126 -4.34 -2.60 9.17
N HIS A 127 -4.40 -3.90 8.87
CA HIS A 127 -3.27 -4.79 9.11
C HIS A 127 -2.05 -4.31 8.30
N PRO A 128 -0.85 -4.17 8.90
CA PRO A 128 0.34 -3.74 8.17
C PRO A 128 0.55 -4.56 6.88
N TYR A 129 0.82 -3.87 5.77
CA TYR A 129 0.99 -4.42 4.42
C TYR A 129 -0.22 -5.15 3.83
N ALA A 130 -0.98 -5.91 4.62
CA ALA A 130 -2.03 -6.81 4.14
C ALA A 130 -3.43 -6.21 4.13
N GLY A 131 -3.71 -5.24 4.99
CA GLY A 131 -5.04 -4.64 5.12
C GLY A 131 -5.50 -3.93 3.83
N THR A 132 -6.80 -3.87 3.61
CA THR A 132 -7.40 -3.23 2.42
C THR A 132 -7.21 -1.71 2.39
N LEU A 133 -6.94 -1.09 3.54
CA LEU A 133 -6.76 0.36 3.68
C LEU A 133 -5.29 0.81 3.74
N VAL A 134 -4.32 -0.11 3.80
CA VAL A 134 -2.92 0.26 4.05
C VAL A 134 -2.23 0.93 2.87
N HIS A 135 -2.72 0.70 1.65
CA HIS A 135 -2.24 1.34 0.44
C HIS A 135 -3.14 2.50 -0.01
N THR A 136 -3.98 3.02 0.90
CA THR A 136 -4.96 4.07 0.59
C THR A 136 -4.49 5.41 1.16
N ALA A 137 -4.49 6.44 0.33
CA ALA A 137 -4.25 7.82 0.72
C ALA A 137 -5.51 8.65 0.49
N PHE A 138 -6.01 9.31 1.55
CA PHE A 138 -7.19 10.18 1.46
C PHE A 138 -6.81 11.66 1.36
N SER A 139 -5.71 12.08 1.97
CA SER A 139 -5.24 13.46 1.90
C SER A 139 -4.72 13.80 0.49
N GLY A 140 -5.19 14.90 -0.08
CA GLY A 140 -4.77 15.35 -1.41
C GLY A 140 -3.26 15.61 -1.53
N SER A 141 -2.60 16.07 -0.47
CA SER A 141 -1.14 16.25 -0.44
C SER A 141 -0.40 14.92 -0.50
N HIS A 142 -0.91 13.88 0.18
CA HIS A 142 -0.33 12.54 0.12
C HIS A 142 -0.52 11.91 -1.26
N GLN A 143 -1.71 12.04 -1.83
CA GLN A 143 -2.03 11.54 -3.18
C GLN A 143 -1.11 12.19 -4.25
N ASP A 144 -0.92 13.51 -4.19
CA ASP A 144 -0.01 14.22 -5.11
C ASP A 144 1.45 13.80 -4.92
N ALA A 145 1.88 13.57 -3.68
CA ALA A 145 3.23 13.10 -3.40
C ALA A 145 3.47 11.67 -3.90
N ILE A 146 2.51 10.76 -3.72
CA ILE A 146 2.58 9.39 -4.25
C ILE A 146 2.65 9.41 -5.77
N ARG A 147 1.77 10.16 -6.45
CA ARG A 147 1.79 10.32 -7.90
C ARG A 147 3.15 10.80 -8.42
N LYS A 148 3.68 11.88 -7.85
CA LYS A 148 5.00 12.40 -8.21
C LYS A 148 6.12 11.40 -7.93
N GLY A 149 5.99 10.64 -6.84
CA GLY A 149 6.93 9.58 -6.48
C GLY A 149 6.96 8.46 -7.53
N MET A 150 5.80 8.01 -7.99
CA MET A 150 5.67 7.00 -9.06
C MET A 150 6.24 7.52 -10.38
N ASP A 151 5.85 8.73 -10.81
CA ASP A 151 6.40 9.37 -12.03
C ASP A 151 7.93 9.46 -11.99
N ASN A 152 8.51 9.71 -10.81
CA ASN A 152 9.96 9.78 -10.64
C ASN A 152 10.61 8.40 -10.65
N MET A 153 9.95 7.38 -10.09
CA MET A 153 10.46 6.01 -10.12
C MET A 153 10.60 5.48 -11.55
N GLU A 154 9.62 5.75 -12.42
CA GLU A 154 9.68 5.37 -13.83
C GLU A 154 10.90 5.99 -14.57
N LYS A 155 11.25 7.22 -14.21
CA LYS A 155 12.35 7.99 -14.83
C LYS A 155 13.70 7.74 -14.17
N SER A 156 13.71 7.13 -12.98
CA SER A 156 14.94 6.94 -12.20
C SER A 156 15.76 5.76 -12.72
N PRO A 157 17.07 5.91 -12.88
CA PRO A 157 17.94 4.77 -13.15
C PRO A 157 18.07 3.83 -11.95
N SER A 158 17.76 4.30 -10.75
CA SER A 158 17.71 3.48 -9.54
C SER A 158 16.39 2.72 -9.48
N LYS A 159 16.48 1.39 -9.28
CA LYS A 159 15.31 0.55 -9.06
C LYS A 159 14.94 0.40 -7.58
N LYS A 160 15.57 1.19 -6.70
CA LYS A 160 15.23 1.18 -5.27
C LYS A 160 13.91 1.91 -5.07
N TRP A 161 12.98 1.25 -4.38
CA TRP A 161 11.70 1.84 -4.04
C TRP A 161 11.87 3.12 -3.19
N ALA A 162 11.25 4.21 -3.60
CA ALA A 162 11.38 5.53 -2.95
C ALA A 162 10.09 6.37 -3.11
N VAL A 163 8.92 5.73 -3.20
CA VAL A 163 7.65 6.45 -3.27
C VAL A 163 7.24 6.91 -1.86
N PRO A 164 6.97 8.20 -1.66
CA PRO A 164 6.51 8.72 -0.37
C PRO A 164 5.25 8.01 0.12
N TYR A 165 5.13 7.83 1.44
CA TYR A 165 4.00 7.19 2.12
C TYR A 165 3.76 5.70 1.82
N LEU A 166 4.54 5.09 0.95
CA LEU A 166 4.47 3.67 0.63
C LEU A 166 5.78 2.98 1.06
N PRO A 167 5.77 2.23 2.17
CA PRO A 167 6.98 1.59 2.68
C PRO A 167 7.48 0.44 1.81
N ILE A 168 6.64 -0.07 0.92
CA ILE A 168 6.92 -1.17 0.00
C ILE A 168 6.27 -0.90 -1.35
N ASP A 169 6.83 -1.44 -2.42
CA ASP A 169 6.13 -1.51 -3.70
C ASP A 169 4.96 -2.49 -3.59
N PRO A 170 3.72 -2.06 -3.81
CA PRO A 170 2.57 -2.96 -3.81
C PRO A 170 2.71 -4.16 -4.74
N ALA A 171 3.44 -4.02 -5.85
CA ALA A 171 3.71 -5.11 -6.78
C ALA A 171 4.54 -6.25 -6.15
N ASP A 172 5.41 -5.97 -5.18
CA ASP A 172 6.21 -6.98 -4.47
C ASP A 172 5.33 -7.96 -3.66
N ILE A 173 4.12 -7.54 -3.29
CA ILE A 173 3.15 -8.35 -2.57
C ILE A 173 1.95 -8.77 -3.43
N GLY A 174 2.05 -8.60 -4.75
CA GLY A 174 1.00 -8.97 -5.71
C GLY A 174 -0.23 -8.08 -5.69
N ARG A 175 -0.06 -6.82 -5.28
CA ARG A 175 -1.12 -5.79 -5.32
C ARG A 175 -0.84 -4.78 -6.42
N THR A 176 -1.88 -4.06 -6.81
CA THR A 176 -1.81 -3.01 -7.83
C THR A 176 -1.87 -1.64 -7.19
N TYR A 177 -1.47 -0.62 -7.95
CA TYR A 177 -1.53 0.78 -7.52
C TYR A 177 -2.95 1.36 -7.54
N GLU A 178 -3.88 0.73 -8.21
CA GLU A 178 -5.26 1.21 -8.42
C GLU A 178 -6.03 1.41 -7.11
N ALA A 179 -5.71 0.61 -6.08
CA ALA A 179 -6.33 0.73 -4.76
C ALA A 179 -5.69 1.79 -3.84
N ILE A 180 -4.62 2.47 -4.29
CA ILE A 180 -3.83 3.36 -3.43
C ILE A 180 -4.47 4.73 -3.26
N ILE A 181 -5.08 5.25 -4.33
CA ILE A 181 -5.70 6.58 -4.31
C ILE A 181 -7.22 6.43 -4.35
N ARG A 182 -7.88 6.87 -3.29
CA ARG A 182 -9.33 6.94 -3.18
C ARG A 182 -9.77 8.38 -3.04
N VAL A 183 -10.84 8.75 -3.70
CA VAL A 183 -11.40 10.11 -3.66
C VAL A 183 -12.57 10.16 -2.70
N ASN A 184 -12.49 11.07 -1.73
CA ASN A 184 -13.57 11.41 -0.80
C ASN A 184 -13.54 12.91 -0.49
N SER A 185 -14.33 13.37 0.46
CA SER A 185 -14.39 14.78 0.88
C SER A 185 -13.05 15.38 1.35
N GLN A 186 -12.07 14.54 1.72
CA GLN A 186 -10.72 14.97 2.13
C GLN A 186 -9.70 14.89 0.99
N SER A 187 -10.08 14.31 -0.14
CA SER A 187 -9.20 14.16 -1.29
C SER A 187 -9.10 15.46 -2.07
N GLY A 188 -7.89 15.96 -2.26
CA GLY A 188 -7.67 17.17 -3.05
C GLY A 188 -7.66 16.89 -4.56
N LYS A 189 -7.28 17.92 -5.31
CA LYS A 189 -7.24 17.93 -6.79
C LYS A 189 -6.44 16.79 -7.42
N GLY A 190 -5.40 16.30 -6.73
CA GLY A 190 -4.51 15.27 -7.25
C GLY A 190 -5.16 13.90 -7.39
N GLY A 191 -6.04 13.50 -6.48
CA GLY A 191 -6.71 12.20 -6.54
C GLY A 191 -7.68 12.06 -7.69
N THR A 192 -8.50 13.09 -7.94
CA THR A 192 -9.45 13.11 -9.06
C THR A 192 -8.74 13.05 -10.41
N ALA A 193 -7.69 13.85 -10.58
CA ALA A 193 -6.91 13.88 -11.82
C ALA A 193 -6.18 12.54 -12.07
N TRP A 194 -5.64 11.94 -11.01
CA TRP A 194 -4.96 10.66 -11.11
C TRP A 194 -5.90 9.52 -11.52
N LEU A 195 -7.10 9.41 -10.90
CA LEU A 195 -8.07 8.38 -11.27
C LEU A 195 -8.55 8.52 -12.70
N LEU A 196 -8.75 9.76 -13.18
CA LEU A 196 -9.12 10.00 -14.58
C LEU A 196 -8.00 9.60 -15.55
N GLU A 197 -6.73 9.87 -15.18
CA GLU A 197 -5.56 9.49 -15.99
C GLU A 197 -5.33 7.98 -15.96
N SER A 198 -5.41 7.32 -14.79
CA SER A 198 -5.15 5.88 -14.66
C SER A 198 -6.22 5.01 -15.31
N ASP A 199 -7.49 5.32 -15.10
CA ASP A 199 -8.59 4.45 -15.48
C ASP A 199 -9.12 4.75 -16.88
N TYR A 200 -9.04 6.03 -17.30
CA TYR A 200 -9.58 6.48 -18.60
C TYR A 200 -8.51 7.07 -19.54
N GLN A 201 -7.23 7.08 -19.11
CA GLN A 201 -6.09 7.58 -19.89
C GLN A 201 -6.26 9.03 -20.36
N ILE A 202 -6.99 9.85 -19.61
CA ILE A 202 -7.24 11.25 -19.91
C ILE A 202 -6.44 12.13 -18.95
N ARG A 203 -5.50 12.88 -19.50
CA ARG A 203 -4.74 13.88 -18.78
C ARG A 203 -5.28 15.27 -19.05
N LEU A 204 -5.76 15.93 -18.01
CA LEU A 204 -6.36 17.25 -18.12
C LEU A 204 -5.30 18.36 -17.98
N PRO A 205 -5.49 19.50 -18.68
CA PRO A 205 -4.77 20.73 -18.37
C PRO A 205 -5.10 21.19 -16.93
N LYS A 206 -4.14 21.87 -16.29
CA LYS A 206 -4.23 22.26 -14.88
C LYS A 206 -5.53 23.01 -14.48
N GLY A 207 -6.05 23.86 -15.37
CA GLY A 207 -7.30 24.57 -15.16
C GLY A 207 -8.51 23.63 -15.09
N ALA A 208 -8.59 22.66 -15.99
CA ALA A 208 -9.65 21.67 -16.05
C ALA A 208 -9.56 20.67 -14.86
N GLU A 209 -8.35 20.28 -14.43
CA GLU A 209 -8.16 19.50 -13.20
C GLU A 209 -8.76 20.19 -11.98
N VAL A 210 -8.55 21.49 -11.83
CA VAL A 210 -9.07 22.27 -10.70
C VAL A 210 -10.59 22.35 -10.74
N GLU A 211 -11.17 22.56 -11.91
CA GLU A 211 -12.62 22.66 -12.07
C GLU A 211 -13.30 21.31 -11.83
N LEU A 212 -12.80 20.23 -12.45
CA LEU A 212 -13.33 18.89 -12.24
C LEU A 212 -13.26 18.48 -10.76
N SER A 213 -12.11 18.70 -10.13
CA SER A 213 -11.93 18.39 -8.72
C SER A 213 -12.88 19.15 -7.82
N SER A 214 -13.18 20.40 -8.12
CA SER A 214 -14.17 21.19 -7.36
C SER A 214 -15.58 20.62 -7.47
N LYS A 215 -15.97 20.13 -8.65
CA LYS A 215 -17.28 19.50 -8.87
C LYS A 215 -17.40 18.15 -8.17
N VAL A 216 -16.35 17.32 -8.29
CA VAL A 216 -16.27 16.02 -7.60
C VAL A 216 -16.27 16.20 -6.09
N GLN A 217 -15.55 17.20 -5.58
CA GLN A 217 -15.54 17.54 -4.16
C GLN A 217 -16.95 17.86 -3.65
N LYS A 218 -17.73 18.63 -4.40
CA LYS A 218 -19.10 18.96 -4.03
C LYS A 218 -19.98 17.71 -3.92
N ILE A 219 -19.84 16.77 -4.86
CA ILE A 219 -20.57 15.49 -4.82
C ILE A 219 -20.14 14.68 -3.57
N ALA A 220 -18.84 14.63 -3.27
CA ALA A 220 -18.32 13.94 -2.09
C ALA A 220 -18.85 14.54 -0.78
N ASP A 221 -18.91 15.87 -0.69
CA ASP A 221 -19.42 16.58 0.49
C ASP A 221 -20.94 16.38 0.68
N GLU A 222 -21.70 16.32 -0.40
CA GLU A 222 -23.16 16.10 -0.37
C GLU A 222 -23.51 14.65 -0.03
N THR A 223 -22.74 13.68 -0.52
CA THR A 223 -23.03 12.25 -0.31
C THR A 223 -22.38 11.68 0.94
N GLY A 224 -21.27 12.23 1.39
CA GLY A 224 -20.43 11.71 2.47
C GLY A 224 -19.72 10.39 2.15
N ASN A 225 -19.80 9.93 0.91
CA ASN A 225 -19.26 8.66 0.47
C ASN A 225 -17.92 8.81 -0.27
N GLU A 226 -17.25 7.69 -0.46
CA GLU A 226 -16.12 7.57 -1.38
C GLU A 226 -16.63 7.74 -2.83
N ILE A 227 -15.88 8.47 -3.63
CA ILE A 227 -16.19 8.71 -5.04
C ILE A 227 -15.45 7.69 -5.90
N THR A 228 -16.20 6.93 -6.68
CA THR A 228 -15.64 5.96 -7.61
C THR A 228 -15.15 6.62 -8.91
N SER A 229 -14.30 5.93 -9.66
CA SER A 229 -13.85 6.35 -11.00
C SER A 229 -15.02 6.62 -11.93
N ASP A 230 -16.09 5.82 -11.86
CA ASP A 230 -17.29 6.01 -12.68
C ASP A 230 -17.98 7.35 -12.41
N VAL A 231 -18.07 7.76 -11.15
CA VAL A 231 -18.64 9.06 -10.78
C VAL A 231 -17.77 10.20 -11.30
N ILE A 232 -16.46 10.07 -11.22
CA ILE A 232 -15.51 11.03 -11.78
C ILE A 232 -15.68 11.12 -13.29
N TRP A 233 -15.77 9.98 -13.97
CA TRP A 233 -15.99 9.91 -15.41
C TRP A 233 -17.30 10.57 -15.82
N GLN A 234 -18.40 10.24 -15.16
CA GLN A 234 -19.70 10.88 -15.44
C GLN A 234 -19.65 12.38 -15.24
N THR A 235 -19.04 12.83 -14.13
CA THR A 235 -18.86 14.26 -13.86
C THR A 235 -18.02 14.94 -14.94
N PHE A 236 -16.97 14.27 -15.43
CA PHE A 236 -16.16 14.77 -16.53
C PHE A 236 -16.96 14.88 -17.83
N VAL A 237 -17.66 13.81 -18.23
CA VAL A 237 -18.48 13.79 -19.45
C VAL A 237 -19.55 14.88 -19.43
N GLU A 238 -20.28 15.01 -18.32
CA GLU A 238 -21.36 16.00 -18.19
C GLU A 238 -20.87 17.45 -18.25
N ASN A 239 -19.66 17.72 -17.76
CA ASN A 239 -19.18 19.10 -17.63
C ASN A 239 -18.22 19.52 -18.73
N PHE A 240 -17.54 18.57 -19.38
CA PHE A 240 -16.49 18.90 -20.35
C PHE A 240 -16.77 18.34 -21.75
N ILE A 241 -17.61 17.31 -21.88
CA ILE A 241 -17.93 16.67 -23.16
C ILE A 241 -19.37 17.01 -23.60
N LEU A 242 -20.34 16.88 -22.70
CA LEU A 242 -21.73 17.20 -23.01
C LEU A 242 -21.99 18.69 -22.87
N GLN A 243 -21.64 19.43 -23.90
CA GLN A 243 -21.73 20.91 -23.93
C GLN A 243 -23.13 21.36 -24.34
N LYS A 244 -24.03 21.50 -23.40
CA LYS A 244 -25.27 22.24 -23.63
C LYS A 244 -25.08 23.66 -23.09
N PRO A 245 -25.49 24.74 -23.80
CA PRO A 245 -26.26 24.76 -25.07
C PRO A 245 -25.43 24.74 -26.35
N PHE A 246 -24.10 24.49 -26.26
CA PHE A 246 -23.21 24.41 -27.41
C PHE A 246 -23.03 22.96 -27.85
N GLN A 247 -22.92 22.74 -29.14
CA GLN A 247 -22.55 21.46 -29.72
C GLN A 247 -21.46 21.66 -30.79
N LEU A 248 -20.31 21.04 -30.62
CA LEU A 248 -19.28 21.01 -31.63
C LEU A 248 -19.74 20.07 -32.78
N ILE A 249 -19.84 20.61 -34.00
CA ILE A 249 -20.27 19.86 -35.19
C ILE A 249 -19.04 19.33 -35.91
N ASP A 250 -18.05 20.20 -36.13
CA ASP A 250 -16.83 19.89 -36.85
C ASP A 250 -15.72 20.86 -36.48
N PHE A 251 -14.46 20.45 -36.60
CA PHE A 251 -13.35 21.35 -36.39
C PHE A 251 -12.14 20.93 -37.24
N ILE A 252 -11.34 21.92 -37.61
CA ILE A 252 -10.05 21.72 -38.27
C ILE A 252 -8.98 22.45 -37.47
N VAL A 253 -7.90 21.76 -37.16
CA VAL A 253 -6.70 22.36 -36.54
C VAL A 253 -5.74 22.71 -37.68
N GLU A 254 -5.53 23.97 -37.95
CA GLU A 254 -4.54 24.45 -38.90
C GLU A 254 -3.18 24.53 -38.21
N GLY A 255 -2.14 24.05 -38.90
CA GLY A 255 -0.82 23.78 -38.36
C GLY A 255 -0.22 24.91 -37.55
N ALA A 256 0.43 24.51 -36.46
CA ALA A 256 1.09 25.39 -35.52
C ALA A 256 2.10 26.33 -36.19
N ASN A 257 2.00 27.61 -35.93
CA ASN A 257 3.12 28.52 -36.14
C ASN A 257 4.18 28.22 -35.07
N ARG A 258 5.24 27.49 -35.46
CA ARG A 258 6.30 27.01 -34.54
C ARG A 258 7.05 28.14 -33.84
N GLU A 259 7.00 29.35 -34.35
CA GLU A 259 7.67 30.52 -33.75
C GLU A 259 6.89 31.08 -32.54
N ASN A 260 5.54 30.93 -32.50
CA ASN A 260 4.69 31.53 -31.46
C ASN A 260 3.94 30.50 -30.58
N ASN A 261 4.14 29.22 -30.79
CA ASN A 261 3.40 28.16 -30.07
C ASN A 261 1.86 28.31 -30.14
N LEU A 262 1.35 28.85 -31.24
CA LEU A 262 -0.08 29.08 -31.47
C LEU A 262 -0.61 28.07 -32.49
N GLU A 263 -1.70 27.40 -32.11
CA GLU A 263 -2.51 26.58 -33.03
C GLU A 263 -3.81 27.31 -33.33
N ILE A 264 -4.22 27.29 -34.59
CA ILE A 264 -5.49 27.88 -35.02
C ILE A 264 -6.50 26.77 -35.16
N ILE A 265 -7.61 26.88 -34.41
CA ILE A 265 -8.72 25.97 -34.50
C ILE A 265 -9.90 26.66 -35.14
N ASN A 266 -10.32 26.18 -36.30
CA ASN A 266 -11.55 26.58 -36.96
C ASN A 266 -12.64 25.57 -36.60
N ALA A 267 -13.62 26.00 -35.82
CA ALA A 267 -14.66 25.13 -35.31
C ALA A 267 -16.06 25.55 -35.78
N LYS A 268 -16.86 24.59 -36.20
CA LYS A 268 -18.29 24.75 -36.50
C LYS A 268 -19.09 24.35 -35.28
N ILE A 269 -19.80 25.31 -34.70
CA ILE A 269 -20.52 25.11 -33.41
C ILE A 269 -22.01 25.35 -33.64
N SER A 270 -22.85 24.50 -33.08
CA SER A 270 -24.30 24.77 -32.97
C SER A 270 -24.58 25.36 -31.58
N PHE A 271 -25.33 26.45 -31.57
CA PHE A 271 -25.86 27.09 -30.37
C PHE A 271 -27.36 27.23 -30.49
N ASN A 272 -28.10 26.62 -29.56
CA ASN A 272 -29.57 26.58 -29.60
C ASN A 272 -30.13 26.16 -30.98
N ASN A 273 -29.57 25.09 -31.53
CA ASN A 273 -29.86 24.51 -32.87
C ASN A 273 -29.58 25.47 -34.06
N LYS A 274 -28.85 26.55 -33.86
CA LYS A 274 -28.30 27.39 -34.96
C LYS A 274 -26.81 27.12 -35.09
N VAL A 275 -26.39 26.93 -36.34
CA VAL A 275 -24.96 26.66 -36.66
C VAL A 275 -24.26 27.99 -36.84
N HIS A 276 -23.09 28.14 -36.22
CA HIS A 276 -22.22 29.30 -36.31
C HIS A 276 -20.83 28.83 -36.78
#